data_4b026333013b5bcdd044e3592f0d5bec
#
_entry.id   4b026333013b5bcdd044e3592f0d5bec
#
_cell.length_a   1.000
_cell.length_b   1.000
_cell.length_c   1.000
_cell.angle_alpha   90.00
_cell.angle_beta   90.00
_cell.angle_gamma   90.00
#
_symmetry.space_group_name_H-M   'P 1'
#
loop_
_entity.id
_entity.type
_entity.pdbx_description
1 polymer ?
#
loop_
_entity_poly.entity_id
_entity_poly.type
_entity_poly.pdbx_seq_one_letter_code
_entity_poly.pdbx_strand_id
1 'polypeptide(L)'
;LLRNGPGILERGGQWVHHPFDGDGMITSIKFENGQPFLTNRFVKTKGYLEEEKIDKFIYRGVFGTQKNGGILNNALDLKFKNIANTHVIKLGDEILALWEAAGPHAMDPDSLETIGLTTLKGVLKPNEAFSAHPKTDLNSNASSELLVTFGVQTGPKSTIRLMEFDNA
;
A
#
# COMPACT_ATOMS: atom_id res chain seq x y z
N LEU A 1 -16.66 0.13 -7.44
CA LEU A 1 -16.15 0.75 -6.21
C LEU A 1 -14.96 -0.04 -5.71
N LEU A 2 -13.87 0.65 -5.41
CA LEU A 2 -12.69 0.05 -4.78
C LEU A 2 -12.46 0.68 -3.40
N ARG A 3 -12.01 -0.13 -2.45
CA ARG A 3 -11.63 0.31 -1.11
C ARG A 3 -10.38 -0.46 -0.68
N ASN A 4 -9.45 0.23 -0.02
CA ASN A 4 -8.34 -0.36 0.68
C ASN A 4 -8.50 -0.15 2.20
N GLY A 5 -8.00 -1.07 2.98
CA GLY A 5 -7.97 -0.96 4.44
C GLY A 5 -7.19 -2.11 5.07
N PRO A 6 -6.90 -2.02 6.37
CA PRO A 6 -6.24 -3.11 7.10
C PRO A 6 -7.15 -4.34 7.19
N GLY A 7 -6.62 -5.51 6.91
CA GLY A 7 -7.35 -6.76 6.88
C GLY A 7 -6.86 -7.82 7.86
N ILE A 8 -5.55 -8.10 7.91
CA ILE A 8 -5.02 -9.06 8.90
C ILE A 8 -4.65 -8.32 10.18
N LEU A 9 -5.32 -8.65 11.25
CA LEU A 9 -5.14 -8.03 12.56
C LEU A 9 -4.55 -8.98 13.60
N GLU A 10 -4.40 -10.27 13.25
CA GLU A 10 -3.89 -11.30 14.15
C GLU A 10 -3.06 -12.32 13.37
N ARG A 11 -1.97 -12.81 13.97
CA ARG A 11 -1.14 -13.92 13.47
C ARG A 11 -0.61 -14.72 14.65
N GLY A 12 -0.82 -16.04 14.61
CA GLY A 12 -0.29 -16.98 15.61
C GLY A 12 -0.66 -16.64 17.05
N GLY A 13 -1.85 -16.12 17.29
CA GLY A 13 -2.34 -15.71 18.60
C GLY A 13 -1.91 -14.30 19.04
N GLN A 14 -1.12 -13.60 18.23
CA GLN A 14 -0.70 -12.22 18.52
C GLN A 14 -1.54 -11.23 17.70
N TRP A 15 -2.16 -10.26 18.38
CA TRP A 15 -2.89 -9.18 17.74
C TRP A 15 -1.98 -7.98 17.45
N VAL A 16 -2.30 -7.25 16.38
CA VAL A 16 -1.69 -5.94 16.13
C VAL A 16 -2.04 -5.01 17.30
N HIS A 17 -1.10 -4.13 17.65
CA HIS A 17 -1.35 -3.13 18.71
C HIS A 17 -2.36 -2.06 18.28
N HIS A 18 -2.34 -1.72 16.99
CA HIS A 18 -3.27 -0.78 16.40
C HIS A 18 -3.78 -1.31 15.05
N PRO A 19 -5.08 -1.16 14.72
CA PRO A 19 -5.63 -1.65 13.44
C PRO A 19 -4.88 -1.16 12.20
N PHE A 20 -4.31 0.04 12.24
CA PHE A 20 -3.53 0.58 11.12
C PHE A 20 -2.21 -0.17 10.84
N ASP A 21 -1.79 -1.05 11.72
CA ASP A 21 -0.63 -1.93 11.46
C ASP A 21 -1.01 -3.21 10.67
N GLY A 22 -2.30 -3.45 10.43
CA GLY A 22 -2.79 -4.60 9.66
C GLY A 22 -2.43 -4.52 8.17
N ASP A 23 -2.22 -5.68 7.56
CA ASP A 23 -1.92 -5.78 6.12
C ASP A 23 -3.08 -5.29 5.25
N GLY A 24 -2.76 -4.69 4.12
CA GLY A 24 -3.75 -4.14 3.19
C GLY A 24 -4.65 -5.21 2.57
N MET A 25 -5.93 -4.89 2.50
CA MET A 25 -6.95 -5.70 1.81
C MET A 25 -7.76 -4.81 0.89
N ILE A 26 -7.73 -5.12 -0.40
CA ILE A 26 -8.57 -4.45 -1.40
C ILE A 26 -9.93 -5.13 -1.44
N THR A 27 -10.98 -4.33 -1.36
CA THR A 27 -12.36 -4.77 -1.58
C THR A 27 -12.89 -4.07 -2.83
N SER A 28 -13.41 -4.86 -3.77
CA SER A 28 -14.10 -4.39 -4.97
C SER A 28 -15.57 -4.73 -4.91
N ILE A 29 -16.42 -3.77 -5.25
CA ILE A 29 -17.85 -4.01 -5.51
C ILE A 29 -18.11 -3.61 -6.95
N LYS A 30 -18.43 -4.59 -7.80
CA LYS A 30 -18.89 -4.41 -9.18
C LYS A 30 -20.42 -4.57 -9.23
N PHE A 31 -21.08 -3.81 -10.08
CA PHE A 31 -22.51 -3.96 -10.35
C PHE A 31 -22.67 -4.44 -11.78
N GLU A 32 -23.29 -5.59 -11.97
CA GLU A 32 -23.56 -6.18 -13.26
C GLU A 32 -25.05 -6.56 -13.32
N ASN A 33 -25.78 -6.05 -14.31
CA ASN A 33 -27.22 -6.27 -14.47
C ASN A 33 -28.03 -5.97 -13.18
N GLY A 34 -27.62 -4.95 -12.43
CA GLY A 34 -28.27 -4.54 -11.18
C GLY A 34 -27.91 -5.39 -9.97
N GLN A 35 -27.03 -6.39 -10.11
CA GLN A 35 -26.57 -7.24 -9.02
C GLN A 35 -25.17 -6.80 -8.54
N PRO A 36 -24.93 -6.69 -7.22
CA PRO A 36 -23.62 -6.42 -6.68
C PRO A 36 -22.78 -7.70 -6.58
N PHE A 37 -21.53 -7.62 -7.02
CA PHE A 37 -20.50 -8.65 -6.85
C PHE A 37 -19.39 -8.11 -5.99
N LEU A 38 -19.13 -8.77 -4.86
CA LEU A 38 -18.07 -8.41 -3.92
C LEU A 38 -16.88 -9.34 -4.09
N THR A 39 -15.71 -8.75 -4.26
CA THR A 39 -14.42 -9.47 -4.28
C THR A 39 -13.48 -8.78 -3.31
N ASN A 40 -12.74 -9.56 -2.51
CA ASN A 40 -11.66 -9.03 -1.69
C ASN A 40 -10.37 -9.83 -1.87
N ARG A 41 -9.22 -9.15 -1.75
CA ARG A 41 -7.89 -9.75 -1.82
C ARG A 41 -6.94 -9.00 -0.90
N PHE A 42 -6.09 -9.73 -0.20
CA PHE A 42 -4.95 -9.13 0.49
C PHE A 42 -3.91 -8.66 -0.51
N VAL A 43 -3.26 -7.56 -0.19
CA VAL A 43 -2.10 -7.10 -0.94
C VAL A 43 -0.90 -7.94 -0.48
N LYS A 44 -0.48 -8.87 -1.33
CA LYS A 44 0.62 -9.82 -1.06
C LYS A 44 1.98 -9.12 -1.17
N THR A 45 2.24 -8.19 -0.24
CA THR A 45 3.57 -7.57 -0.13
C THR A 45 4.61 -8.60 0.28
N LYS A 46 5.89 -8.27 0.13
CA LYS A 46 6.98 -9.15 0.60
C LYS A 46 6.82 -9.50 2.09
N GLY A 47 6.55 -8.47 2.92
CA GLY A 47 6.37 -8.66 4.36
C GLY A 47 5.16 -9.52 4.70
N TYR A 48 4.04 -9.30 3.98
CA TYR A 48 2.85 -10.15 4.10
C TYR A 48 3.19 -11.63 3.86
N LEU A 49 3.87 -11.94 2.74
CA LEU A 49 4.19 -13.32 2.36
C LEU A 49 5.16 -14.00 3.35
N GLU A 50 6.13 -13.25 3.89
CA GLU A 50 7.06 -13.76 4.87
C GLU A 50 6.36 -14.09 6.20
N GLU A 51 5.47 -13.22 6.67
CA GLU A 51 4.71 -13.42 7.90
C GLU A 51 3.62 -14.49 7.75
N GLU A 52 2.96 -14.53 6.59
CA GLU A 52 1.95 -15.56 6.27
C GLU A 52 2.53 -16.97 6.32
N LYS A 53 3.74 -17.15 5.79
CA LYS A 53 4.41 -18.45 5.74
C LYS A 53 4.66 -19.04 7.12
N ILE A 54 4.88 -18.21 8.13
CA ILE A 54 5.26 -18.65 9.48
C ILE A 54 4.19 -18.34 10.53
N ASP A 55 3.11 -17.69 10.12
CA ASP A 55 2.00 -17.25 10.99
C ASP A 55 2.48 -16.46 12.21
N LYS A 56 3.36 -15.47 12.00
CA LYS A 56 3.92 -14.62 13.08
C LYS A 56 4.26 -13.24 12.56
N PHE A 57 4.09 -12.22 13.42
CA PHE A 57 4.64 -10.89 13.13
C PHE A 57 6.16 -10.90 13.32
N ILE A 58 6.90 -10.61 12.23
CA ILE A 58 8.36 -10.48 12.21
C ILE A 58 8.84 -9.08 11.86
N TYR A 59 7.91 -8.17 11.60
CA TYR A 59 8.16 -6.76 11.38
C TYR A 59 7.48 -5.93 12.47
N ARG A 60 8.05 -4.77 12.77
CA ARG A 60 7.39 -3.78 13.61
C ARG A 60 6.33 -3.04 12.82
N GLY A 61 5.19 -2.79 13.48
CA GLY A 61 4.19 -1.84 13.01
C GLY A 61 4.59 -0.40 13.35
N VAL A 62 4.13 0.55 12.55
CA VAL A 62 4.36 1.99 12.76
C VAL A 62 3.58 2.49 13.97
N PHE A 63 2.44 1.87 14.27
CA PHE A 63 1.54 2.24 15.36
C PHE A 63 1.72 1.38 16.62
N GLY A 64 2.88 0.74 16.77
CA GLY A 64 3.29 0.12 18.02
C GLY A 64 3.25 -1.40 18.08
N THR A 65 2.77 -2.07 17.04
CA THR A 65 2.87 -3.55 16.97
C THR A 65 4.34 -3.97 17.02
N GLN A 66 4.66 -4.84 17.98
CA GLN A 66 6.01 -5.34 18.19
C GLN A 66 6.14 -6.74 17.61
N LYS A 67 7.30 -7.03 17.05
CA LYS A 67 7.66 -8.41 16.71
C LYS A 67 7.99 -9.20 17.98
N ASN A 68 7.81 -10.50 17.91
CA ASN A 68 8.13 -11.40 19.02
C ASN A 68 9.61 -11.27 19.46
N GLY A 69 9.87 -11.39 20.79
CA GLY A 69 11.22 -11.35 21.35
C GLY A 69 11.51 -10.15 22.25
N GLY A 70 10.46 -9.42 22.66
CA GLY A 70 10.52 -8.39 23.71
C GLY A 70 11.23 -7.09 23.29
N ILE A 71 11.51 -6.24 24.27
CA ILE A 71 12.03 -4.88 24.08
C ILE A 71 13.39 -4.90 23.34
N LEU A 72 14.28 -5.83 23.66
CA LEU A 72 15.62 -5.90 23.07
C LEU A 72 15.59 -6.16 21.56
N ASN A 73 14.63 -6.95 21.07
CA ASN A 73 14.48 -7.25 19.64
C ASN A 73 13.78 -6.12 18.87
N ASN A 74 13.15 -5.21 19.57
CA ASN A 74 12.38 -4.13 18.96
C ASN A 74 13.04 -2.75 19.06
N ALA A 75 13.91 -2.52 20.06
CA ALA A 75 14.41 -1.19 20.41
C ALA A 75 15.22 -0.46 19.31
N LEU A 76 15.92 -1.21 18.45
CA LEU A 76 16.75 -0.64 17.39
C LEU A 76 16.33 -1.10 16.00
N ASP A 77 15.18 -1.78 15.89
CA ASP A 77 14.69 -2.24 14.59
C ASP A 77 13.85 -1.15 13.92
N LEU A 78 14.42 -0.55 12.89
CA LEU A 78 13.76 0.45 12.04
C LEU A 78 13.20 -0.16 10.73
N LYS A 79 13.17 -1.50 10.64
CA LYS A 79 12.62 -2.18 9.45
C LYS A 79 11.11 -2.28 9.57
N PHE A 80 10.42 -1.43 8.85
CA PHE A 80 8.99 -1.53 8.66
C PHE A 80 8.69 -2.27 7.36
N LYS A 81 7.67 -3.13 7.38
CA LYS A 81 7.15 -3.70 6.12
C LYS A 81 6.26 -2.68 5.42
N ASN A 82 6.24 -2.71 4.11
CA ASN A 82 5.18 -2.05 3.36
C ASN A 82 3.87 -2.82 3.59
N ILE A 83 2.89 -2.19 4.19
CA ILE A 83 1.60 -2.81 4.51
C ILE A 83 0.52 -2.51 3.46
N ALA A 84 0.76 -1.57 2.56
CA ALA A 84 -0.09 -1.21 1.41
C ALA A 84 -1.60 -1.12 1.75
N ASN A 85 -1.95 -0.53 2.90
CA ASN A 85 -3.30 -0.60 3.49
C ASN A 85 -4.07 0.71 3.51
N THR A 86 -3.50 1.81 2.99
CA THR A 86 -4.07 3.14 3.22
C THR A 86 -5.06 3.55 2.13
N HIS A 87 -4.70 3.39 0.86
CA HIS A 87 -5.55 3.82 -0.23
C HIS A 87 -5.40 2.92 -1.46
N VAL A 88 -6.34 3.04 -2.38
CA VAL A 88 -6.32 2.36 -3.68
C VAL A 88 -6.73 3.34 -4.76
N ILE A 89 -5.96 3.38 -5.84
CA ILE A 89 -6.26 4.20 -7.01
C ILE A 89 -6.17 3.37 -8.29
N LYS A 90 -6.77 3.89 -9.36
CA LYS A 90 -6.52 3.44 -10.72
C LYS A 90 -5.57 4.45 -11.37
N LEU A 91 -4.51 3.97 -12.02
CA LEU A 91 -3.59 4.76 -12.82
C LEU A 91 -3.36 4.03 -14.14
N GLY A 92 -3.86 4.60 -15.24
CA GLY A 92 -3.92 3.89 -16.52
C GLY A 92 -4.69 2.57 -16.39
N ASP A 93 -4.08 1.47 -16.79
CA ASP A 93 -4.68 0.13 -16.70
C ASP A 93 -4.36 -0.61 -15.40
N GLU A 94 -3.61 -0.02 -14.48
CA GLU A 94 -3.22 -0.66 -13.23
C GLU A 94 -4.07 -0.17 -12.05
N ILE A 95 -4.30 -1.05 -11.08
CA ILE A 95 -4.76 -0.68 -9.74
C ILE A 95 -3.54 -0.65 -8.83
N LEU A 96 -3.41 0.43 -8.05
CA LEU A 96 -2.29 0.63 -7.14
C LEU A 96 -2.78 0.63 -5.70
N ALA A 97 -2.25 -0.27 -4.87
CA ALA A 97 -2.42 -0.26 -3.43
C ALA A 97 -1.30 0.56 -2.79
N LEU A 98 -1.67 1.55 -1.98
CA LEU A 98 -0.79 2.62 -1.50
C LEU A 98 -0.58 2.59 0.01
N TRP A 99 0.61 3.02 0.41
CA TRP A 99 1.01 3.32 1.78
C TRP A 99 2.02 4.47 1.81
N GLU A 100 1.94 5.36 2.82
CA GLU A 100 2.70 6.61 2.88
C GLU A 100 4.23 6.46 2.85
N ALA A 101 4.77 5.37 3.39
CA ALA A 101 6.20 5.23 3.65
C ALA A 101 6.92 4.32 2.64
N ALA A 102 6.27 3.90 1.56
CA ALA A 102 6.86 2.99 0.58
C ALA A 102 6.27 3.14 -0.82
N GLY A 103 6.84 2.43 -1.78
CA GLY A 103 6.33 2.38 -3.15
C GLY A 103 5.01 1.63 -3.27
N PRO A 104 4.22 1.92 -4.32
CA PRO A 104 2.92 1.29 -4.55
C PRO A 104 3.04 -0.17 -4.97
N HIS A 105 2.03 -0.97 -4.64
CA HIS A 105 1.87 -2.32 -5.17
C HIS A 105 0.85 -2.32 -6.31
N ALA A 106 1.27 -2.80 -7.47
CA ALA A 106 0.36 -3.02 -8.59
C ALA A 106 -0.49 -4.28 -8.35
N MET A 107 -1.77 -4.15 -8.69
CA MET A 107 -2.76 -5.20 -8.62
C MET A 107 -3.39 -5.38 -10.00
N ASP A 108 -3.72 -6.59 -10.34
CA ASP A 108 -4.49 -6.90 -11.53
C ASP A 108 -5.92 -6.35 -11.40
N PRO A 109 -6.42 -5.57 -12.37
CA PRO A 109 -7.71 -4.87 -12.23
C PRO A 109 -8.93 -5.81 -12.23
N ASP A 110 -8.80 -7.01 -12.79
CA ASP A 110 -9.91 -7.95 -12.91
C ASP A 110 -9.96 -8.94 -11.74
N SER A 111 -8.83 -9.55 -11.42
CA SER A 111 -8.71 -10.56 -10.37
C SER A 111 -8.38 -9.99 -8.98
N LEU A 112 -7.85 -8.78 -8.91
CA LEU A 112 -7.24 -8.15 -7.74
C LEU A 112 -6.04 -8.93 -7.18
N GLU A 113 -5.42 -9.80 -7.97
CA GLU A 113 -4.18 -10.45 -7.55
C GLU A 113 -3.04 -9.44 -7.55
N THR A 114 -2.15 -9.57 -6.58
CA THR A 114 -0.99 -8.69 -6.46
C THR A 114 0.04 -9.05 -7.52
N ILE A 115 0.35 -8.09 -8.41
CA ILE A 115 1.43 -8.21 -9.39
C ILE A 115 2.77 -8.00 -8.68
N GLY A 116 2.86 -6.99 -7.82
CA GLY A 116 4.05 -6.73 -7.00
C GLY A 116 4.32 -5.24 -6.79
N LEU A 117 5.44 -4.96 -6.11
CA LEU A 117 5.95 -3.61 -5.96
C LEU A 117 6.29 -3.03 -7.33
N THR A 118 5.74 -1.85 -7.65
CA THR A 118 6.00 -1.20 -8.94
C THR A 118 6.84 0.07 -8.78
N THR A 119 7.68 0.33 -9.77
CA THR A 119 8.41 1.59 -9.92
C THR A 119 7.72 2.55 -10.89
N LEU A 120 6.48 2.25 -11.28
CA LEU A 120 5.72 3.03 -12.27
C LEU A 120 6.56 3.26 -13.54
N LYS A 121 6.97 2.15 -14.15
CA LYS A 121 7.81 2.15 -15.38
C LYS A 121 9.14 2.90 -15.21
N GLY A 122 9.71 2.92 -14.00
CA GLY A 122 11.00 3.55 -13.71
C GLY A 122 10.92 5.01 -13.29
N VAL A 123 9.72 5.58 -13.11
CA VAL A 123 9.54 6.94 -12.58
C VAL A 123 9.97 6.99 -11.11
N LEU A 124 9.64 5.96 -10.33
CA LEU A 124 10.10 5.81 -8.96
C LEU A 124 11.43 5.07 -8.90
N LYS A 125 12.31 5.52 -8.03
CA LYS A 125 13.52 4.75 -7.68
C LYS A 125 13.10 3.54 -6.80
N PRO A 126 13.92 2.48 -6.75
CA PRO A 126 13.69 1.41 -5.79
C PRO A 126 13.55 1.96 -4.37
N ASN A 127 12.51 1.50 -3.66
CA ASN A 127 12.18 1.94 -2.29
C ASN A 127 11.83 3.44 -2.13
N GLU A 128 11.56 4.15 -3.21
CA GLU A 128 11.05 5.52 -3.13
C GLU A 128 9.59 5.51 -2.65
N ALA A 129 9.30 6.37 -1.67
CA ALA A 129 7.95 6.51 -1.16
C ALA A 129 7.04 7.23 -2.18
N PHE A 130 5.79 6.81 -2.21
CA PHE A 130 4.72 7.40 -2.98
C PHE A 130 3.55 7.68 -2.03
N SER A 131 3.09 8.93 -1.94
CA SER A 131 2.01 9.27 -1.00
C SER A 131 0.78 8.41 -1.22
N ALA A 132 0.14 8.02 -0.14
CA ALA A 132 -1.12 7.29 -0.20
C ALA A 132 -2.32 8.20 -0.56
N HIS A 133 -2.14 9.50 -0.65
CA HIS A 133 -3.21 10.47 -0.90
C HIS A 133 -2.99 11.32 -2.17
N PRO A 134 -2.74 10.70 -3.34
CA PRO A 134 -2.65 11.45 -4.58
C PRO A 134 -3.98 12.15 -4.89
N LYS A 135 -3.91 13.22 -5.68
CA LYS A 135 -5.07 14.00 -6.09
C LYS A 135 -5.12 14.12 -7.60
N THR A 136 -6.32 14.05 -8.15
CA THR A 136 -6.56 14.33 -9.56
C THR A 136 -6.75 15.82 -9.76
N ASP A 137 -5.96 16.42 -10.65
CA ASP A 137 -6.18 17.79 -11.12
C ASP A 137 -7.15 17.78 -12.32
N LEU A 138 -8.37 18.22 -12.06
CA LEU A 138 -9.43 18.33 -13.06
C LEU A 138 -9.36 19.64 -13.88
N ASN A 139 -8.52 20.60 -13.46
CA ASN A 139 -8.38 21.90 -14.11
C ASN A 139 -7.15 21.96 -15.04
N SER A 140 -6.45 20.87 -15.20
CA SER A 140 -5.33 20.84 -16.14
C SER A 140 -5.84 21.10 -17.55
N ASN A 141 -5.19 22.01 -18.30
CA ASN A 141 -5.44 22.21 -19.72
C ASN A 141 -4.93 21.04 -20.57
N ALA A 142 -4.53 19.95 -19.93
CA ALA A 142 -4.12 18.71 -20.56
C ALA A 142 -5.34 17.98 -21.16
N SER A 143 -5.12 17.24 -22.21
CA SER A 143 -6.15 16.40 -22.86
C SER A 143 -6.61 15.22 -21.98
N SER A 144 -5.98 15.04 -20.82
CA SER A 144 -6.23 13.98 -19.85
C SER A 144 -6.12 14.50 -18.42
N GLU A 145 -6.75 13.79 -17.49
CA GLU A 145 -6.64 14.06 -16.06
C GLU A 145 -5.20 13.82 -15.58
N LEU A 146 -4.65 14.76 -14.80
CA LEU A 146 -3.36 14.61 -14.16
C LEU A 146 -3.51 14.08 -12.74
N LEU A 147 -2.81 13.01 -12.42
CA LEU A 147 -2.65 12.54 -11.04
C LEU A 147 -1.42 13.23 -10.43
N VAL A 148 -1.66 14.04 -9.41
CA VAL A 148 -0.62 14.77 -8.67
C VAL A 148 -0.36 14.08 -7.35
N THR A 149 0.90 13.83 -7.05
CA THR A 149 1.32 13.17 -5.81
C THR A 149 2.68 13.66 -5.35
N PHE A 150 3.13 13.16 -4.21
CA PHE A 150 4.48 13.41 -3.73
C PHE A 150 5.08 12.18 -3.05
N GLY A 151 6.39 12.16 -2.94
CA GLY A 151 7.14 11.22 -2.12
C GLY A 151 8.01 11.98 -1.12
N VAL A 152 8.14 11.43 0.08
CA VAL A 152 9.04 11.98 1.11
C VAL A 152 10.19 11.01 1.31
N GLN A 153 11.40 11.49 1.11
CA GLN A 153 12.61 10.75 1.46
C GLN A 153 13.21 11.38 2.71
N THR A 154 13.23 10.62 3.80
CA THR A 154 13.82 11.04 5.07
C THR A 154 15.30 10.70 5.11
N GLY A 155 16.09 11.59 5.71
CA GLY A 155 17.54 11.44 5.86
C GLY A 155 18.13 12.64 6.57
N PRO A 156 19.46 12.83 6.56
CA PRO A 156 20.10 14.05 7.09
C PRO A 156 19.57 15.34 6.45
N LYS A 157 19.13 15.23 5.19
CA LYS A 157 18.25 16.20 4.52
C LYS A 157 17.00 15.46 4.07
N SER A 158 15.83 15.91 4.52
CA SER A 158 14.58 15.42 3.98
C SER A 158 14.30 16.07 2.63
N THR A 159 13.85 15.29 1.67
CA THR A 159 13.50 15.75 0.33
C THR A 159 12.05 15.40 0.04
N ILE A 160 11.30 16.36 -0.47
CA ILE A 160 9.96 16.16 -1.02
C ILE A 160 10.09 16.22 -2.53
N ARG A 161 9.63 15.16 -3.20
CA ARG A 161 9.56 15.10 -4.66
C ARG A 161 8.09 15.18 -5.07
N LEU A 162 7.72 16.20 -5.80
CA LEU A 162 6.41 16.30 -6.45
C LEU A 162 6.45 15.54 -7.77
N MET A 163 5.36 14.86 -8.08
CA MET A 163 5.22 14.04 -9.28
C MET A 163 3.84 14.24 -9.89
N GLU A 164 3.80 14.31 -11.21
CA GLU A 164 2.58 14.39 -12.00
C GLU A 164 2.58 13.22 -12.98
N PHE A 165 1.45 12.55 -13.09
CA PHE A 165 1.24 11.44 -14.01
C PHE A 165 0.05 11.75 -14.89
N ASP A 166 0.22 11.50 -16.18
CA ASP A 166 -0.89 11.44 -17.11
C ASP A 166 -1.71 10.18 -16.80
N ASN A 167 -3.00 10.34 -16.58
CA ASN A 167 -3.91 9.24 -16.21
C ASN A 167 -4.62 8.64 -17.45
N ALA A 168 -4.03 8.86 -18.64
CA ALA A 168 -4.54 8.32 -19.90
C ALA A 168 -4.22 6.83 -20.07
#